data_edaf048283d06b73167b395b302b4d99
#
_entry.id   edaf048283d06b73167b395b302b4d99
#
_cell.length_a   1.000
_cell.length_b   1.000
_cell.length_c   1.000
_cell.angle_alpha   90.00
_cell.angle_beta   90.00
_cell.angle_gamma   90.00
#
_symmetry.space_group_name_H-M   'P 1'
#
loop_
_entity.id
_entity.type
_entity.pdbx_description
1 polymer ?
#
loop_
_entity_poly.entity_id
_entity_poly.type
_entity_poly.pdbx_seq_one_letter_code
_entity_poly.pdbx_strand_id
1 'polypeptide(L)'
;VKSKDLGIDRQIDYDKFYLYSIITHSTAIEGSTVTEIENQLLFDQGISASGRSMNEQLMNLDLKAAYEKAVVYAKEHRGISVEILKKLAGILMRNTGSEYNTSLGSFSSAKGDLRLLNVSAGFEGKSYLNYSKIPAALDDFCQWLNDARKTYTDTLSLYKMSFDAHYKLVTIHPWADGNGRMARLLMNMLQFEAGLIPSIIKKENKVKYIESLIQTRESGNLEIFSNFMFEEHISNLKERIANYELSSAEDAPVNVPVKISSRQASIIDLIRIDSSVTTDDLARKIHVSSKTVKRDIAYLKQQGILLREGSDKKGS
;
A
#
# COMPACT_ATOMS: atom_id res chain seq x y z
N VAL A 1 -3.97 2.02 22.84
CA VAL A 1 -3.68 2.64 24.13
C VAL A 1 -2.20 2.94 24.18
N LYS A 2 -1.28 1.96 24.20
CA LYS A 2 0.18 2.16 24.35
C LYS A 2 0.80 3.11 23.29
N SER A 3 0.36 3.05 22.04
CA SER A 3 0.84 3.96 20.97
C SER A 3 0.44 5.42 21.24
N LYS A 4 -0.76 5.66 21.78
CA LYS A 4 -1.22 7.01 22.19
C LYS A 4 -0.50 7.49 23.43
N ASP A 5 -0.25 6.60 24.40
CA ASP A 5 0.45 6.93 25.66
C ASP A 5 1.91 7.33 25.40
N LEU A 6 2.54 6.72 24.37
CA LEU A 6 3.89 7.05 23.91
C LEU A 6 3.95 8.30 23.02
N GLY A 7 2.81 8.87 22.62
CA GLY A 7 2.74 10.07 21.78
C GLY A 7 3.25 9.87 20.35
N ILE A 8 3.32 8.62 19.86
CA ILE A 8 3.80 8.26 18.53
C ILE A 8 3.00 8.98 17.45
N ASP A 9 1.69 9.13 17.66
CA ASP A 9 0.74 9.81 16.79
C ASP A 9 0.95 11.33 16.69
N ARG A 10 1.76 11.92 17.57
CA ARG A 10 2.02 13.37 17.63
C ARG A 10 3.38 13.78 17.04
N GLN A 11 4.31 12.84 16.89
CA GLN A 11 5.71 13.14 16.55
C GLN A 11 6.05 13.00 15.07
N ILE A 12 5.19 12.36 14.27
CA ILE A 12 5.39 12.09 12.85
C ILE A 12 4.19 12.64 12.10
N ASP A 13 4.38 13.01 10.82
CA ASP A 13 3.31 13.04 9.84
C ASP A 13 2.87 11.59 9.59
N TYR A 14 2.24 11.03 10.66
CA TYR A 14 1.91 9.62 10.79
C TYR A 14 0.99 9.16 9.66
N ASP A 15 0.06 10.03 9.27
CA ASP A 15 -0.86 9.79 8.17
C ASP A 15 -0.09 9.59 6.86
N LYS A 16 0.93 10.39 6.62
CA LYS A 16 1.75 10.32 5.41
C LYS A 16 2.65 9.09 5.39
N PHE A 17 3.36 8.81 6.49
CA PHE A 17 4.23 7.64 6.60
C PHE A 17 3.45 6.34 6.49
N TYR A 18 2.30 6.25 7.15
CA TYR A 18 1.41 5.11 7.04
C TYR A 18 0.92 4.89 5.63
N LEU A 19 0.54 5.96 4.95
CA LEU A 19 0.06 5.90 3.59
C LEU A 19 1.12 5.31 2.64
N TYR A 20 2.39 5.70 2.79
CA TYR A 20 3.46 5.18 1.96
C TYR A 20 3.72 3.69 2.21
N SER A 21 3.72 3.27 3.47
CA SER A 21 3.84 1.85 3.83
C SER A 21 2.67 1.01 3.32
N ILE A 22 1.43 1.49 3.50
CA ILE A 22 0.22 0.83 2.97
C ILE A 22 0.33 0.64 1.45
N ILE A 23 0.67 1.69 0.71
CA ILE A 23 0.78 1.65 -0.75
C ILE A 23 1.86 0.65 -1.16
N THR A 24 3.05 0.76 -0.58
CA THR A 24 4.19 -0.09 -0.91
C THR A 24 3.88 -1.56 -0.70
N HIS A 25 3.36 -1.93 0.47
CA HIS A 25 3.02 -3.32 0.73
C HIS A 25 1.85 -3.81 -0.14
N SER A 26 0.84 -2.98 -0.35
CA SER A 26 -0.32 -3.34 -1.17
C SER A 26 0.05 -3.58 -2.64
N THR A 27 0.94 -2.77 -3.22
CA THR A 27 1.41 -2.97 -4.60
C THR A 27 2.42 -4.10 -4.70
N ALA A 28 3.23 -4.33 -3.65
CA ALA A 28 4.19 -5.45 -3.61
C ALA A 28 3.49 -6.83 -3.57
N ILE A 29 2.30 -6.95 -2.98
CA ILE A 29 1.46 -8.14 -3.08
C ILE A 29 1.11 -8.44 -4.55
N GLU A 30 0.92 -7.41 -5.37
CA GLU A 30 0.62 -7.54 -6.81
C GLU A 30 1.90 -7.65 -7.68
N GLY A 31 3.09 -7.66 -7.07
CA GLY A 31 4.36 -7.88 -7.75
C GLY A 31 5.22 -6.64 -7.96
N SER A 32 4.82 -5.47 -7.46
CA SER A 32 5.69 -4.28 -7.47
C SER A 32 6.93 -4.50 -6.62
N THR A 33 8.06 -4.06 -7.12
CA THR A 33 9.35 -4.12 -6.42
C THR A 33 9.80 -2.75 -5.89
N VAL A 34 8.97 -1.72 -6.10
CA VAL A 34 9.21 -0.36 -5.59
C VAL A 34 9.22 -0.37 -4.06
N THR A 35 10.27 0.18 -3.46
CA THR A 35 10.44 0.25 -2.00
C THR A 35 9.74 1.46 -1.38
N GLU A 36 9.60 1.50 -0.06
CA GLU A 36 9.01 2.66 0.63
C GLU A 36 9.79 3.95 0.39
N ILE A 37 11.13 3.88 0.38
CA ILE A 37 12.00 5.04 0.10
C ILE A 37 11.80 5.52 -1.34
N GLU A 38 11.74 4.60 -2.30
CA GLU A 38 11.47 4.95 -3.70
C GLU A 38 10.09 5.57 -3.88
N ASN A 39 9.07 5.05 -3.19
CA ASN A 39 7.74 5.64 -3.17
C ASN A 39 7.74 7.03 -2.53
N GLN A 40 8.47 7.24 -1.43
CA GLN A 40 8.62 8.56 -0.83
C GLN A 40 9.22 9.57 -1.83
N LEU A 41 10.30 9.20 -2.53
CA LEU A 41 10.92 10.05 -3.55
C LEU A 41 9.97 10.33 -4.71
N LEU A 42 9.27 9.30 -5.18
CA LEU A 42 8.30 9.42 -6.27
C LEU A 42 7.13 10.33 -5.89
N PHE A 43 6.59 10.18 -4.68
CA PHE A 43 5.39 10.90 -4.24
C PHE A 43 5.68 12.33 -3.79
N ASP A 44 6.82 12.57 -3.16
CA ASP A 44 7.16 13.88 -2.58
C ASP A 44 7.92 14.79 -3.55
N GLN A 45 8.71 14.21 -4.44
CA GLN A 45 9.65 14.94 -5.28
C GLN A 45 9.48 14.67 -6.78
N GLY A 46 8.60 13.74 -7.15
CA GLY A 46 8.41 13.33 -8.55
C GLY A 46 9.62 12.59 -9.14
N ILE A 47 10.52 12.06 -8.29
CA ILE A 47 11.71 11.34 -8.73
C ILE A 47 11.33 9.88 -9.00
N SER A 48 11.50 9.45 -10.26
CA SER A 48 11.23 8.08 -10.66
C SER A 48 12.22 7.09 -10.02
N ALA A 49 11.72 5.90 -9.64
CA ALA A 49 12.54 4.84 -9.12
C ALA A 49 13.38 4.20 -10.24
N SER A 50 14.70 4.36 -10.17
CA SER A 50 15.62 3.81 -11.16
C SER A 50 15.61 2.29 -11.16
N GLY A 51 15.59 1.67 -12.34
CA GLY A 51 15.56 0.21 -12.50
C GLY A 51 14.19 -0.44 -12.20
N ARG A 52 13.13 0.36 -11.91
CA ARG A 52 11.76 -0.13 -11.80
C ARG A 52 10.99 0.15 -13.09
N SER A 53 10.09 -0.77 -13.45
CA SER A 53 9.25 -0.56 -14.64
C SER A 53 8.32 0.65 -14.47
N MET A 54 7.96 1.29 -15.58
CA MET A 54 6.98 2.38 -15.55
C MET A 54 5.64 1.90 -14.99
N ASN A 55 5.23 0.66 -15.32
CA ASN A 55 3.98 0.09 -14.83
C ASN A 55 3.94 -0.05 -13.31
N GLU A 56 5.05 -0.47 -12.66
CA GLU A 56 5.13 -0.53 -11.19
C GLU A 56 5.01 0.87 -10.56
N GLN A 57 5.68 1.87 -11.13
CA GLN A 57 5.62 3.23 -10.64
C GLN A 57 4.22 3.85 -10.79
N LEU A 58 3.58 3.63 -11.95
CA LEU A 58 2.21 4.08 -12.20
C LEU A 58 1.21 3.37 -11.28
N MET A 59 1.40 2.07 -11.00
CA MET A 59 0.58 1.33 -10.03
C MET A 59 0.62 1.97 -8.63
N ASN A 60 1.79 2.41 -8.18
CA ASN A 60 1.94 3.09 -6.89
C ASN A 60 1.30 4.50 -6.91
N LEU A 61 1.47 5.27 -7.98
CA LEU A 61 0.84 6.59 -8.14
C LEU A 61 -0.69 6.51 -8.21
N ASP A 62 -1.23 5.56 -8.97
CA ASP A 62 -2.67 5.32 -9.06
C ASP A 62 -3.25 4.93 -7.70
N LEU A 63 -2.59 4.03 -6.97
CA LEU A 63 -3.03 3.63 -5.65
C LEU A 63 -2.96 4.80 -4.65
N LYS A 64 -1.91 5.64 -4.70
CA LYS A 64 -1.82 6.87 -3.90
C LYS A 64 -3.02 7.78 -4.16
N ALA A 65 -3.32 8.06 -5.42
CA ALA A 65 -4.46 8.92 -5.77
C ALA A 65 -5.80 8.32 -5.30
N ALA A 66 -5.95 6.98 -5.36
CA ALA A 66 -7.13 6.29 -4.85
C ALA A 66 -7.25 6.41 -3.32
N TYR A 67 -6.14 6.28 -2.57
CA TYR A 67 -6.13 6.49 -1.11
C TYR A 67 -6.45 7.93 -0.72
N GLU A 68 -5.88 8.92 -1.40
CA GLU A 68 -6.20 10.34 -1.16
C GLU A 68 -7.71 10.59 -1.31
N LYS A 69 -8.33 10.00 -2.33
CA LYS A 69 -9.78 10.10 -2.53
C LYS A 69 -10.57 9.33 -1.48
N ALA A 70 -10.11 8.13 -1.09
CA ALA A 70 -10.75 7.33 -0.06
C ALA A 70 -10.72 8.01 1.32
N VAL A 71 -9.62 8.67 1.69
CA VAL A 71 -9.50 9.46 2.93
C VAL A 71 -10.49 10.62 2.94
N VAL A 72 -10.70 11.31 1.80
CA VAL A 72 -11.75 12.35 1.70
C VAL A 72 -13.13 11.75 1.94
N TYR A 73 -13.45 10.60 1.33
CA TYR A 73 -14.75 9.94 1.53
C TYR A 73 -14.94 9.44 2.97
N ALA A 74 -13.88 8.96 3.60
CA ALA A 74 -13.88 8.58 5.02
C ALA A 74 -14.19 9.77 5.94
N LYS A 75 -13.51 10.90 5.74
CA LYS A 75 -13.73 12.14 6.50
C LYS A 75 -15.13 12.72 6.32
N GLU A 76 -15.71 12.57 5.13
CA GLU A 76 -17.08 12.99 4.80
C GLU A 76 -18.14 11.96 5.26
N HIS A 77 -17.75 10.83 5.84
CA HIS A 77 -18.63 9.71 6.22
C HIS A 77 -19.58 9.31 5.09
N ARG A 78 -19.08 9.28 3.87
CA ARG A 78 -19.89 8.95 2.69
C ARG A 78 -20.46 7.54 2.77
N GLY A 79 -21.75 7.40 2.42
CA GLY A 79 -22.37 6.10 2.22
C GLY A 79 -21.66 5.34 1.09
N ILE A 80 -21.48 4.03 1.27
CA ILE A 80 -20.84 3.19 0.25
C ILE A 80 -21.89 2.83 -0.81
N SER A 81 -21.57 3.12 -2.08
CA SER A 81 -22.41 2.76 -3.24
C SER A 81 -21.55 2.14 -4.33
N VAL A 82 -22.20 1.47 -5.27
CA VAL A 82 -21.52 0.87 -6.43
C VAL A 82 -20.78 1.95 -7.24
N GLU A 83 -21.34 3.16 -7.37
CA GLU A 83 -20.67 4.27 -8.07
C GLU A 83 -19.40 4.72 -7.37
N ILE A 84 -19.40 4.77 -6.03
CA ILE A 84 -18.20 5.11 -5.26
C ILE A 84 -17.12 4.03 -5.43
N LEU A 85 -17.50 2.75 -5.39
CA LEU A 85 -16.58 1.64 -5.60
C LEU A 85 -16.00 1.67 -7.03
N LYS A 86 -16.84 1.87 -8.06
CA LYS A 86 -16.39 2.02 -9.46
C LYS A 86 -15.46 3.23 -9.62
N LYS A 87 -15.78 4.36 -9.01
CA LYS A 87 -14.94 5.57 -9.09
C LYS A 87 -13.57 5.35 -8.45
N LEU A 88 -13.51 4.72 -7.28
CA LEU A 88 -12.23 4.38 -6.63
C LEU A 88 -11.44 3.38 -7.46
N ALA A 89 -12.09 2.35 -8.01
CA ALA A 89 -11.46 1.36 -8.88
C ALA A 89 -10.89 2.01 -10.16
N GLY A 90 -11.62 2.95 -10.78
CA GLY A 90 -11.14 3.69 -11.93
C GLY A 90 -9.94 4.59 -11.63
N ILE A 91 -9.87 5.20 -10.43
CA ILE A 91 -8.69 5.95 -10.00
C ILE A 91 -7.51 5.01 -9.80
N LEU A 92 -7.74 3.88 -9.12
CA LEU A 92 -6.75 2.85 -8.79
C LEU A 92 -6.13 2.19 -10.02
N MET A 93 -6.85 2.14 -11.13
CA MET A 93 -6.43 1.50 -12.38
C MET A 93 -6.19 2.50 -13.52
N ARG A 94 -6.20 3.80 -13.27
CA ARG A 94 -6.20 4.85 -14.29
C ARG A 94 -5.13 4.68 -15.36
N ASN A 95 -3.90 4.40 -14.97
CA ASN A 95 -2.75 4.31 -15.87
C ASN A 95 -2.30 2.86 -16.11
N THR A 96 -2.82 1.89 -15.34
CA THR A 96 -2.42 0.47 -15.42
C THR A 96 -3.55 -0.44 -15.88
N GLY A 97 -4.75 0.09 -16.06
CA GLY A 97 -5.91 -0.65 -16.57
C GLY A 97 -5.89 -0.86 -18.07
N SER A 98 -6.78 -1.73 -18.53
CA SER A 98 -6.93 -2.12 -19.93
C SER A 98 -8.37 -2.02 -20.41
N GLU A 99 -8.54 -1.90 -21.72
CA GLU A 99 -9.82 -2.05 -22.41
C GLU A 99 -10.05 -3.51 -22.79
N TYR A 100 -11.27 -3.99 -22.62
CA TYR A 100 -11.66 -5.37 -22.90
C TYR A 100 -12.84 -5.36 -23.87
N ASN A 101 -12.76 -6.19 -24.92
CA ASN A 101 -13.85 -6.38 -25.88
C ASN A 101 -14.41 -7.79 -25.73
N THR A 102 -15.69 -7.91 -25.50
CA THR A 102 -16.41 -9.19 -25.39
C THR A 102 -17.61 -9.22 -26.30
N SER A 103 -18.23 -10.36 -26.48
CA SER A 103 -19.49 -10.51 -27.21
C SER A 103 -20.67 -9.74 -26.58
N LEU A 104 -20.53 -9.31 -25.32
CA LEU A 104 -21.52 -8.57 -24.55
C LEU A 104 -21.28 -7.05 -24.54
N GLY A 105 -20.21 -6.62 -25.17
CA GLY A 105 -19.79 -5.22 -25.21
C GLY A 105 -18.37 -5.00 -24.70
N SER A 106 -17.96 -3.75 -24.72
CA SER A 106 -16.64 -3.32 -24.23
C SER A 106 -16.75 -2.77 -22.80
N PHE A 107 -15.71 -2.97 -22.01
CA PHE A 107 -15.56 -2.40 -20.67
C PHE A 107 -14.10 -2.07 -20.38
N SER A 108 -13.85 -1.15 -19.47
CA SER A 108 -12.52 -0.64 -19.15
C SER A 108 -12.21 -0.75 -17.66
N SER A 109 -11.15 -1.49 -17.30
CA SER A 109 -10.68 -1.48 -15.92
C SER A 109 -10.11 -0.12 -15.51
N ALA A 110 -9.53 0.65 -16.46
CA ALA A 110 -9.06 2.02 -16.22
C ALA A 110 -10.18 3.02 -15.89
N LYS A 111 -11.42 2.70 -16.24
CA LYS A 111 -12.61 3.51 -15.90
C LYS A 111 -13.37 2.97 -14.68
N GLY A 112 -12.93 1.83 -14.14
CA GLY A 112 -13.61 1.17 -13.03
C GLY A 112 -14.88 0.42 -13.45
N ASP A 113 -15.01 0.06 -14.73
CA ASP A 113 -16.14 -0.70 -15.21
C ASP A 113 -16.13 -2.12 -14.64
N LEU A 114 -17.33 -2.63 -14.35
CA LEU A 114 -17.50 -4.01 -13.94
C LEU A 114 -17.16 -4.94 -15.12
N ARG A 115 -16.52 -6.07 -14.83
CA ARG A 115 -16.18 -7.05 -15.86
C ARG A 115 -17.43 -7.67 -16.49
N LEU A 116 -17.37 -7.89 -17.79
CA LEU A 116 -18.37 -8.62 -18.59
C LEU A 116 -17.88 -10.00 -19.00
N LEU A 117 -16.94 -10.59 -18.25
CA LEU A 117 -16.39 -11.92 -18.47
C LEU A 117 -16.20 -12.67 -17.15
N ASN A 118 -16.20 -13.99 -17.22
CA ASN A 118 -15.90 -14.82 -16.04
C ASN A 118 -14.39 -14.92 -15.86
N VAL A 119 -13.97 -14.93 -14.61
CA VAL A 119 -12.56 -15.06 -14.21
C VAL A 119 -12.41 -16.12 -13.13
N SER A 120 -11.23 -16.71 -13.01
CA SER A 120 -10.89 -17.70 -11.99
C SER A 120 -9.60 -17.32 -11.26
N ALA A 121 -9.42 -17.86 -10.06
CA ALA A 121 -8.23 -17.66 -9.25
C ALA A 121 -7.08 -18.53 -9.77
N GLY A 122 -6.20 -17.98 -10.61
CA GLY A 122 -5.09 -18.73 -11.23
C GLY A 122 -5.54 -19.75 -12.27
N PHE A 123 -4.61 -20.58 -12.74
CA PHE A 123 -4.82 -21.49 -13.86
C PHE A 123 -5.78 -22.66 -13.54
N GLU A 124 -5.75 -23.17 -12.31
CA GLU A 124 -6.61 -24.27 -11.84
C GLU A 124 -7.58 -23.86 -10.72
N GLY A 125 -7.68 -22.56 -10.44
CA GLY A 125 -8.47 -22.04 -9.34
C GLY A 125 -9.98 -22.07 -9.58
N LYS A 126 -10.75 -22.09 -8.49
CA LYS A 126 -12.22 -21.95 -8.54
C LYS A 126 -12.62 -20.64 -9.21
N SER A 127 -13.63 -20.68 -10.06
CA SER A 127 -14.21 -19.49 -10.69
C SER A 127 -14.78 -18.54 -9.64
N TYR A 128 -14.57 -17.24 -9.85
CA TYR A 128 -15.28 -16.20 -9.08
C TYR A 128 -16.75 -16.12 -9.51
N LEU A 129 -17.49 -15.23 -8.86
CA LEU A 129 -18.89 -15.00 -9.17
C LEU A 129 -19.10 -14.74 -10.67
N ASN A 130 -20.15 -15.33 -11.26
CA ASN A 130 -20.48 -15.05 -12.66
C ASN A 130 -20.72 -13.55 -12.87
N TYR A 131 -20.18 -13.00 -13.95
CA TYR A 131 -20.26 -11.55 -14.23
C TYR A 131 -21.69 -11.00 -14.18
N SER A 132 -22.69 -11.78 -14.65
CA SER A 132 -24.09 -11.35 -14.66
C SER A 132 -24.71 -11.17 -13.26
N LYS A 133 -24.09 -11.76 -12.23
CA LYS A 133 -24.53 -11.65 -10.82
C LYS A 133 -23.82 -10.53 -10.06
N ILE A 134 -22.78 -9.91 -10.65
CA ILE A 134 -21.97 -8.89 -9.98
C ILE A 134 -22.79 -7.67 -9.56
N PRO A 135 -23.65 -7.07 -10.41
CA PRO A 135 -24.41 -5.88 -10.02
C PRO A 135 -25.24 -6.12 -8.75
N ALA A 136 -26.04 -7.17 -8.71
CA ALA A 136 -26.86 -7.51 -7.54
C ALA A 136 -26.00 -7.80 -6.29
N ALA A 137 -24.90 -8.55 -6.45
CA ALA A 137 -24.00 -8.84 -5.33
C ALA A 137 -23.30 -7.59 -4.79
N LEU A 138 -23.00 -6.60 -5.61
CA LEU A 138 -22.47 -5.32 -5.15
C LEU A 138 -23.52 -4.46 -4.46
N ASP A 139 -24.76 -4.46 -4.92
CA ASP A 139 -25.86 -3.77 -4.26
C ASP A 139 -26.10 -4.34 -2.87
N ASP A 140 -26.20 -5.67 -2.74
CA ASP A 140 -26.34 -6.39 -1.46
C ASP A 140 -25.14 -6.09 -0.54
N PHE A 141 -23.92 -6.10 -1.10
CA PHE A 141 -22.69 -5.77 -0.36
C PHE A 141 -22.71 -4.35 0.19
N CYS A 142 -23.08 -3.37 -0.64
CA CYS A 142 -23.15 -1.96 -0.23
C CYS A 142 -24.20 -1.74 0.84
N GLN A 143 -25.36 -2.37 0.71
CA GLN A 143 -26.42 -2.31 1.73
C GLN A 143 -25.93 -2.91 3.05
N TRP A 144 -25.41 -4.15 3.03
CA TRP A 144 -24.86 -4.78 4.22
C TRP A 144 -23.81 -3.91 4.90
N LEU A 145 -22.88 -3.33 4.13
CA LEU A 145 -21.78 -2.54 4.68
C LEU A 145 -22.30 -1.25 5.34
N ASN A 146 -23.23 -0.56 4.69
CA ASN A 146 -23.81 0.67 5.26
C ASN A 146 -24.60 0.40 6.53
N ASP A 147 -25.27 -0.74 6.64
CA ASP A 147 -26.00 -1.12 7.85
C ASP A 147 -25.03 -1.58 8.96
N ALA A 148 -23.98 -2.34 8.63
CA ALA A 148 -22.93 -2.72 9.58
C ALA A 148 -22.21 -1.49 10.17
N ARG A 149 -21.91 -0.48 9.37
CA ARG A 149 -21.30 0.79 9.82
C ARG A 149 -22.12 1.56 10.85
N LYS A 150 -23.44 1.38 10.87
CA LYS A 150 -24.32 1.99 11.88
C LYS A 150 -24.40 1.18 13.16
N THR A 151 -24.16 -0.12 13.07
CA THR A 151 -24.36 -1.07 14.16
C THR A 151 -23.10 -1.24 15.02
N TYR A 152 -21.92 -1.30 14.39
CA TYR A 152 -20.66 -1.55 15.10
C TYR A 152 -20.04 -0.25 15.60
N THR A 153 -19.72 -0.20 16.91
CA THR A 153 -19.23 1.01 17.57
C THR A 153 -17.94 0.77 18.38
N ASP A 154 -17.67 -0.46 18.80
CA ASP A 154 -16.43 -0.77 19.51
C ASP A 154 -15.27 -1.07 18.55
N THR A 155 -14.04 -0.85 19.03
CA THR A 155 -12.83 -0.99 18.23
C THR A 155 -12.68 -2.36 17.57
N LEU A 156 -13.01 -3.45 18.28
CA LEU A 156 -12.82 -4.80 17.77
C LEU A 156 -13.82 -5.11 16.65
N SER A 157 -15.09 -4.77 16.85
CA SER A 157 -16.15 -4.98 15.85
C SER A 157 -15.94 -4.11 14.61
N LEU A 158 -15.42 -2.89 14.77
CA LEU A 158 -15.05 -2.02 13.63
C LEU A 158 -13.90 -2.60 12.78
N TYR A 159 -12.85 -3.13 13.42
CA TYR A 159 -11.80 -3.85 12.68
C TYR A 159 -12.39 -5.08 11.98
N LYS A 160 -13.15 -5.91 12.69
CA LYS A 160 -13.76 -7.12 12.12
C LYS A 160 -14.62 -6.77 10.90
N MET A 161 -15.49 -5.76 11.01
CA MET A 161 -16.31 -5.28 9.89
C MET A 161 -15.45 -4.89 8.68
N SER A 162 -14.33 -4.17 8.91
CA SER A 162 -13.44 -3.77 7.81
C SER A 162 -12.76 -4.97 7.14
N PHE A 163 -12.40 -6.01 7.91
CA PHE A 163 -11.85 -7.27 7.40
C PHE A 163 -12.90 -8.08 6.63
N ASP A 164 -14.13 -8.17 7.17
CA ASP A 164 -15.24 -8.84 6.50
C ASP A 164 -15.59 -8.12 5.17
N ALA A 165 -15.55 -6.78 5.14
CA ALA A 165 -15.76 -6.00 3.92
C ALA A 165 -14.68 -6.27 2.88
N HIS A 166 -13.40 -6.36 3.28
CA HIS A 166 -12.31 -6.77 2.41
C HIS A 166 -12.59 -8.15 1.79
N TYR A 167 -12.88 -9.17 2.64
CA TYR A 167 -13.11 -10.53 2.18
C TYR A 167 -14.30 -10.62 1.21
N LYS A 168 -15.43 -9.99 1.55
CA LYS A 168 -16.63 -9.99 0.72
C LYS A 168 -16.36 -9.37 -0.65
N LEU A 169 -15.70 -8.19 -0.69
CA LEU A 169 -15.43 -7.50 -1.96
C LEU A 169 -14.46 -8.28 -2.84
N VAL A 170 -13.36 -8.83 -2.27
CA VAL A 170 -12.40 -9.61 -3.05
C VAL A 170 -13.01 -10.93 -3.57
N THR A 171 -14.01 -11.48 -2.86
CA THR A 171 -14.73 -12.70 -3.26
C THR A 171 -15.75 -12.43 -4.37
N ILE A 172 -16.46 -11.29 -4.36
CA ILE A 172 -17.31 -10.85 -5.47
C ILE A 172 -16.46 -10.68 -6.74
N HIS A 173 -15.25 -10.13 -6.58
CA HIS A 173 -14.26 -9.94 -7.64
C HIS A 173 -14.83 -9.17 -8.85
N PRO A 174 -15.31 -7.93 -8.64
CA PRO A 174 -16.15 -7.26 -9.62
C PRO A 174 -15.42 -6.72 -10.85
N TRP A 175 -14.11 -6.55 -10.80
CA TRP A 175 -13.31 -5.99 -11.89
C TRP A 175 -12.44 -7.06 -12.56
N ALA A 176 -11.95 -6.74 -13.77
CA ALA A 176 -11.01 -7.63 -14.46
C ALA A 176 -9.62 -7.66 -13.79
N ASP A 177 -9.22 -6.54 -13.17
CA ASP A 177 -7.98 -6.40 -12.39
C ASP A 177 -8.18 -5.41 -11.24
N GLY A 178 -7.22 -5.34 -10.30
CA GLY A 178 -7.20 -4.41 -9.17
C GLY A 178 -8.07 -4.82 -7.98
N ASN A 179 -8.72 -5.98 -7.98
CA ASN A 179 -9.65 -6.41 -6.92
C ASN A 179 -8.98 -6.50 -5.54
N GLY A 180 -7.76 -7.04 -5.46
CA GLY A 180 -7.01 -7.12 -4.20
C GLY A 180 -6.66 -5.74 -3.65
N ARG A 181 -6.13 -4.86 -4.50
CA ARG A 181 -5.80 -3.47 -4.13
C ARG A 181 -7.05 -2.70 -3.69
N MET A 182 -8.17 -2.87 -4.41
CA MET A 182 -9.43 -2.21 -4.09
C MET A 182 -10.03 -2.72 -2.77
N ALA A 183 -9.96 -4.02 -2.49
CA ALA A 183 -10.43 -4.58 -1.22
C ALA A 183 -9.60 -4.08 -0.03
N ARG A 184 -8.26 -4.00 -0.16
CA ARG A 184 -7.38 -3.42 0.86
C ARG A 184 -7.63 -1.91 1.04
N LEU A 185 -7.85 -1.17 -0.05
CA LEU A 185 -8.21 0.24 0.00
C LEU A 185 -9.52 0.47 0.76
N LEU A 186 -10.57 -0.29 0.46
CA LEU A 186 -11.87 -0.19 1.15
C LEU A 186 -11.74 -0.50 2.64
N MET A 187 -11.04 -1.57 2.98
CA MET A 187 -10.74 -1.92 4.38
C MET A 187 -10.11 -0.75 5.14
N ASN A 188 -9.05 -0.17 4.57
CA ASN A 188 -8.38 0.97 5.21
C ASN A 188 -9.25 2.22 5.23
N MET A 189 -10.06 2.48 4.20
CA MET A 189 -11.01 3.61 4.19
C MET A 189 -12.00 3.53 5.37
N LEU A 190 -12.52 2.36 5.66
CA LEU A 190 -13.40 2.13 6.81
C LEU A 190 -12.67 2.32 8.14
N GLN A 191 -11.40 1.91 8.22
CA GLN A 191 -10.56 2.12 9.39
C GLN A 191 -10.23 3.61 9.59
N PHE A 192 -9.92 4.35 8.53
CA PHE A 192 -9.74 5.81 8.58
C PHE A 192 -11.02 6.52 9.05
N GLU A 193 -12.18 6.13 8.54
CA GLU A 193 -13.48 6.67 8.94
C GLU A 193 -13.74 6.49 10.44
N ALA A 194 -13.37 5.34 10.98
CA ALA A 194 -13.53 5.00 12.40
C ALA A 194 -12.42 5.56 13.30
N GLY A 195 -11.46 6.32 12.76
CA GLY A 195 -10.30 6.82 13.51
C GLY A 195 -9.36 5.72 14.02
N LEU A 196 -9.34 4.57 13.34
CA LEU A 196 -8.52 3.43 13.69
C LEU A 196 -7.16 3.52 12.97
N ILE A 197 -6.16 2.83 13.54
CA ILE A 197 -4.87 2.63 12.86
C ILE A 197 -5.09 1.68 11.67
N PRO A 198 -4.76 2.08 10.44
CA PRO A 198 -4.97 1.23 9.27
C PRO A 198 -4.18 -0.07 9.35
N SER A 199 -4.77 -1.16 8.89
CA SER A 199 -4.13 -2.47 8.82
C SER A 199 -3.28 -2.59 7.56
N ILE A 200 -2.08 -3.11 7.70
CA ILE A 200 -1.17 -3.40 6.59
C ILE A 200 -1.01 -4.91 6.48
N ILE A 201 -1.15 -5.45 5.29
CA ILE A 201 -0.75 -6.83 4.98
C ILE A 201 0.65 -6.74 4.38
N LYS A 202 1.64 -7.26 5.10
CA LYS A 202 3.03 -7.22 4.64
C LYS A 202 3.24 -8.17 3.46
N LYS A 203 4.07 -7.74 2.51
CA LYS A 203 4.41 -8.56 1.32
C LYS A 203 5.01 -9.91 1.69
N GLU A 204 5.74 -9.97 2.80
CA GLU A 204 6.37 -11.18 3.35
C GLU A 204 5.32 -12.22 3.73
N ASN A 205 4.13 -11.79 4.12
CA ASN A 205 3.00 -12.64 4.51
C ASN A 205 2.00 -12.89 3.36
N LYS A 206 2.34 -12.53 2.11
CA LYS A 206 1.49 -12.73 0.92
C LYS A 206 0.96 -14.16 0.81
N VAL A 207 1.80 -15.18 1.03
CA VAL A 207 1.38 -16.58 0.91
C VAL A 207 0.30 -16.90 1.94
N LYS A 208 0.51 -16.59 3.21
CA LYS A 208 -0.46 -16.80 4.29
C LYS A 208 -1.77 -16.03 4.06
N TYR A 209 -1.65 -14.81 3.55
CA TYR A 209 -2.81 -14.00 3.16
C TYR A 209 -3.67 -14.67 2.09
N ILE A 210 -3.05 -15.17 1.02
CA ILE A 210 -3.78 -15.87 -0.04
C ILE A 210 -4.37 -17.19 0.46
N GLU A 211 -3.62 -17.95 1.26
CA GLU A 211 -4.10 -19.19 1.88
C GLU A 211 -5.31 -18.94 2.79
N SER A 212 -5.30 -17.88 3.59
CA SER A 212 -6.45 -17.52 4.45
C SER A 212 -7.70 -17.20 3.65
N LEU A 213 -7.57 -16.51 2.51
CA LEU A 213 -8.68 -16.25 1.58
C LEU A 213 -9.25 -17.54 0.98
N ILE A 214 -8.37 -18.46 0.56
CA ILE A 214 -8.75 -19.75 -0.03
C ILE A 214 -9.48 -20.60 1.01
N GLN A 215 -8.89 -20.79 2.18
CA GLN A 215 -9.46 -21.60 3.27
C GLN A 215 -10.83 -21.05 3.74
N THR A 216 -10.96 -19.73 3.86
CA THR A 216 -12.24 -19.09 4.18
C THR A 216 -13.28 -19.38 3.12
N ARG A 217 -12.90 -19.31 1.83
CA ARG A 217 -13.79 -19.60 0.71
C ARG A 217 -14.21 -21.07 0.65
N GLU A 218 -13.32 -21.99 0.98
CA GLU A 218 -13.57 -23.42 0.96
C GLU A 218 -14.46 -23.88 2.11
N SER A 219 -14.23 -23.35 3.31
CA SER A 219 -14.97 -23.70 4.52
C SER A 219 -16.26 -22.89 4.71
N GLY A 220 -16.37 -21.71 4.07
CA GLY A 220 -17.42 -20.73 4.36
C GLY A 220 -17.28 -20.05 5.72
N ASN A 221 -16.15 -20.25 6.42
CA ASN A 221 -15.91 -19.69 7.75
C ASN A 221 -15.08 -18.40 7.67
N LEU A 222 -15.76 -17.25 7.85
CA LEU A 222 -15.15 -15.91 7.82
C LEU A 222 -14.09 -15.69 8.92
N GLU A 223 -14.18 -16.44 10.04
CA GLU A 223 -13.23 -16.27 11.15
C GLU A 223 -11.78 -16.63 10.77
N ILE A 224 -11.57 -17.49 9.77
CA ILE A 224 -10.22 -17.86 9.31
C ILE A 224 -9.50 -16.61 8.77
N PHE A 225 -10.14 -15.87 7.86
CA PHE A 225 -9.57 -14.64 7.33
C PHE A 225 -9.48 -13.53 8.37
N SER A 226 -10.53 -13.35 9.17
CA SER A 226 -10.55 -12.33 10.22
C SER A 226 -9.45 -12.57 11.25
N ASN A 227 -9.20 -13.81 11.69
CA ASN A 227 -8.12 -14.15 12.62
C ASN A 227 -6.74 -13.86 12.01
N PHE A 228 -6.51 -14.26 10.76
CA PHE A 228 -5.28 -13.89 10.05
C PHE A 228 -5.07 -12.37 10.07
N MET A 229 -6.09 -11.59 9.76
CA MET A 229 -6.00 -10.13 9.73
C MET A 229 -5.73 -9.52 11.12
N PHE A 230 -6.33 -10.06 12.18
CA PHE A 230 -6.04 -9.64 13.55
C PHE A 230 -4.60 -9.96 13.96
N GLU A 231 -4.11 -11.17 13.66
CA GLU A 231 -2.72 -11.57 13.93
C GLU A 231 -1.73 -10.66 13.21
N GLU A 232 -1.96 -10.40 11.92
CA GLU A 232 -1.13 -9.52 11.11
C GLU A 232 -1.13 -8.09 11.65
N HIS A 233 -2.30 -7.54 11.96
CA HIS A 233 -2.44 -6.21 12.52
C HIS A 233 -1.74 -6.06 13.89
N ILE A 234 -1.94 -7.02 14.79
CA ILE A 234 -1.30 -7.04 16.13
C ILE A 234 0.21 -7.17 16.00
N SER A 235 0.71 -8.02 15.10
CA SER A 235 2.14 -8.19 14.83
C SER A 235 2.75 -6.87 14.36
N ASN A 236 2.13 -6.20 13.40
CA ASN A 236 2.57 -4.90 12.89
C ASN A 236 2.59 -3.81 13.97
N LEU A 237 1.58 -3.77 14.83
CA LEU A 237 1.54 -2.82 15.94
C LEU A 237 2.64 -3.08 16.98
N LYS A 238 2.88 -4.35 17.33
CA LYS A 238 3.95 -4.75 18.29
C LYS A 238 5.34 -4.35 17.76
N GLU A 239 5.62 -4.67 16.50
CA GLU A 239 6.88 -4.31 15.87
C GLU A 239 7.13 -2.80 15.87
N ARG A 240 6.10 -2.01 15.55
CA ARG A 240 6.20 -0.55 15.57
C ARG A 240 6.46 0.01 16.96
N ILE A 241 5.76 -0.50 17.97
CA ILE A 241 5.98 -0.11 19.37
C ILE A 241 7.41 -0.45 19.78
N ALA A 242 7.90 -1.65 19.45
CA ALA A 242 9.26 -2.06 19.76
C ALA A 242 10.32 -1.17 19.08
N ASN A 243 10.14 -0.88 17.79
CA ASN A 243 11.04 0.02 17.05
C ASN A 243 11.05 1.44 17.64
N TYR A 244 9.89 1.95 18.06
CA TYR A 244 9.80 3.25 18.73
C TYR A 244 10.50 3.25 20.10
N GLU A 245 10.29 2.22 20.91
CA GLU A 245 10.95 2.08 22.22
C GLU A 245 12.47 1.99 22.09
N LEU A 246 12.98 1.25 21.09
CA LEU A 246 14.41 1.15 20.79
C LEU A 246 14.99 2.51 20.36
N SER A 247 14.32 3.21 19.44
CA SER A 247 14.79 4.52 18.98
C SER A 247 14.75 5.59 20.06
N SER A 248 13.81 5.50 21.00
CA SER A 248 13.70 6.43 22.15
C SER A 248 14.74 6.16 23.24
N ALA A 249 15.22 4.92 23.35
CA ALA A 249 16.25 4.53 24.34
C ALA A 249 17.67 4.93 23.94
N GLU A 250 17.92 5.17 22.64
CA GLU A 250 19.26 5.45 22.12
C GLU A 250 19.50 6.94 21.74
N ASP A 251 18.59 7.88 22.11
CA ASP A 251 18.59 9.26 21.57
C ASP A 251 18.66 9.32 20.02
N ALA A 252 18.34 8.19 19.35
CA ALA A 252 18.34 8.13 17.91
C ALA A 252 17.11 8.85 17.36
N PRO A 253 17.23 9.65 16.29
CA PRO A 253 16.08 10.31 15.72
C PRO A 253 15.08 9.25 15.26
N VAL A 254 13.86 9.33 15.81
CA VAL A 254 12.68 8.61 15.30
C VAL A 254 12.72 8.69 13.77
N ASN A 255 12.32 7.63 13.06
CA ASN A 255 12.15 7.62 11.60
C ASN A 255 11.24 8.77 11.14
N VAL A 256 11.75 9.98 11.21
CA VAL A 256 11.21 11.13 10.51
C VAL A 256 11.40 10.81 9.03
N PRO A 257 10.41 11.04 8.15
CA PRO A 257 10.60 10.96 6.73
C PRO A 257 11.89 11.69 6.38
N VAL A 258 12.90 10.96 5.95
CA VAL A 258 14.22 11.56 5.73
C VAL A 258 14.04 12.57 4.61
N LYS A 259 14.14 13.85 4.94
CA LYS A 259 14.13 14.91 3.91
C LYS A 259 15.39 14.76 3.07
N ILE A 260 15.26 14.00 1.98
CA ILE A 260 16.31 13.84 0.99
C ILE A 260 16.21 15.01 0.02
N SER A 261 17.27 15.79 -0.11
CA SER A 261 17.35 16.84 -1.12
C SER A 261 17.45 16.23 -2.52
N SER A 262 17.04 16.98 -3.56
CA SER A 262 17.19 16.56 -4.97
C SER A 262 18.62 16.12 -5.29
N ARG A 263 19.61 16.77 -4.72
CA ARG A 263 21.03 16.40 -4.86
C ARG A 263 21.36 15.06 -4.22
N GLN A 264 20.84 14.79 -3.03
CA GLN A 264 21.03 13.50 -2.36
C GLN A 264 20.33 12.36 -3.11
N ALA A 265 19.16 12.62 -3.69
CA ALA A 265 18.50 11.69 -4.57
C ALA A 265 19.36 11.35 -5.81
N SER A 266 19.94 12.36 -6.46
CA SER A 266 20.85 12.14 -7.59
C SER A 266 22.10 11.32 -7.19
N ILE A 267 22.63 11.49 -5.98
CA ILE A 267 23.73 10.68 -5.45
C ILE A 267 23.30 9.21 -5.32
N ILE A 268 22.10 8.95 -4.77
CA ILE A 268 21.55 7.59 -4.62
C ILE A 268 21.42 6.93 -6.00
N ASP A 269 20.86 7.62 -6.98
CA ASP A 269 20.66 7.08 -8.33
C ASP A 269 22.00 6.75 -9.02
N LEU A 270 23.00 7.61 -8.89
CA LEU A 270 24.32 7.36 -9.45
C LEU A 270 25.03 6.17 -8.80
N ILE A 271 24.89 5.99 -7.48
CA ILE A 271 25.45 4.85 -6.75
C ILE A 271 24.70 3.55 -7.13
N ARG A 272 23.41 3.61 -7.40
CA ARG A 272 22.65 2.44 -7.89
C ARG A 272 23.08 1.97 -9.26
N ILE A 273 23.42 2.92 -10.16
CA ILE A 273 23.92 2.61 -11.49
C ILE A 273 25.31 1.99 -11.41
N ASP A 274 26.16 2.52 -10.53
CA ASP A 274 27.52 2.05 -10.31
C ASP A 274 27.88 2.16 -8.82
N SER A 275 27.81 1.04 -8.11
CA SER A 275 28.12 0.98 -6.67
C SER A 275 29.59 1.30 -6.34
N SER A 276 30.47 1.25 -7.35
CA SER A 276 31.90 1.57 -7.23
C SER A 276 32.23 3.03 -7.53
N VAL A 277 31.24 3.87 -7.88
CA VAL A 277 31.42 5.27 -8.23
C VAL A 277 32.13 6.06 -7.12
N THR A 278 33.14 6.80 -7.46
CA THR A 278 33.92 7.60 -6.48
C THR A 278 33.21 8.91 -6.11
N THR A 279 33.56 9.47 -4.93
CA THR A 279 33.03 10.78 -4.51
C THR A 279 33.38 11.89 -5.46
N ASP A 280 34.51 11.77 -6.16
CA ASP A 280 34.98 12.78 -7.15
C ASP A 280 34.18 12.64 -8.45
N ASP A 281 33.82 11.42 -8.86
CA ASP A 281 32.97 11.19 -10.03
C ASP A 281 31.56 11.68 -9.77
N LEU A 282 31.00 11.39 -8.59
CA LEU A 282 29.72 11.94 -8.16
C LEU A 282 29.71 13.45 -8.18
N ALA A 283 30.76 14.08 -7.61
CA ALA A 283 30.90 15.53 -7.58
C ALA A 283 30.90 16.16 -8.99
N ARG A 284 31.59 15.52 -9.93
CA ARG A 284 31.62 15.96 -11.36
C ARG A 284 30.24 15.80 -12.01
N LYS A 285 29.57 14.66 -11.82
CA LYS A 285 28.29 14.37 -12.45
C LYS A 285 27.14 15.28 -11.96
N ILE A 286 27.17 15.68 -10.68
CA ILE A 286 26.11 16.53 -10.09
C ILE A 286 26.58 18.01 -9.92
N HIS A 287 27.73 18.39 -10.48
CA HIS A 287 28.28 19.77 -10.51
C HIS A 287 28.42 20.41 -9.11
N VAL A 288 28.96 19.68 -8.15
CA VAL A 288 29.24 20.18 -6.78
C VAL A 288 30.66 19.79 -6.33
N SER A 289 31.10 20.30 -5.18
CA SER A 289 32.42 19.90 -4.63
C SER A 289 32.37 18.50 -4.01
N SER A 290 33.49 17.75 -4.07
CA SER A 290 33.62 16.44 -3.37
C SER A 290 33.36 16.55 -1.89
N LYS A 291 33.63 17.70 -1.25
CA LYS A 291 33.30 17.95 0.17
C LYS A 291 31.79 17.94 0.39
N THR A 292 31.01 18.50 -0.53
CA THR A 292 29.53 18.48 -0.49
C THR A 292 29.01 17.06 -0.63
N VAL A 293 29.53 16.27 -1.60
CA VAL A 293 29.15 14.86 -1.79
C VAL A 293 29.47 14.03 -0.55
N LYS A 294 30.67 14.18 0.03
CA LYS A 294 31.05 13.46 1.26
C LYS A 294 30.09 13.75 2.42
N ARG A 295 29.67 15.01 2.58
CA ARG A 295 28.67 15.38 3.61
C ARG A 295 27.30 14.74 3.35
N ASP A 296 26.87 14.75 2.09
CA ASP A 296 25.57 14.16 1.72
C ASP A 296 25.59 12.62 1.87
N ILE A 297 26.69 11.95 1.50
CA ILE A 297 26.87 10.52 1.73
C ILE A 297 26.91 10.20 3.24
N ALA A 298 27.59 11.01 4.03
CA ALA A 298 27.61 10.83 5.49
C ALA A 298 26.21 10.96 6.08
N TYR A 299 25.42 11.93 5.65
CA TYR A 299 24.03 12.08 6.04
C TYR A 299 23.19 10.86 5.63
N LEU A 300 23.28 10.42 4.37
CA LEU A 300 22.54 9.26 3.87
C LEU A 300 22.91 7.96 4.61
N LYS A 301 24.17 7.80 5.00
CA LYS A 301 24.62 6.68 5.86
C LYS A 301 24.04 6.78 7.27
N GLN A 302 24.10 7.95 7.87
CA GLN A 302 23.49 8.19 9.20
C GLN A 302 21.99 7.90 9.21
N GLN A 303 21.32 8.13 8.09
CA GLN A 303 19.89 7.82 7.92
C GLN A 303 19.60 6.36 7.50
N GLY A 304 20.62 5.52 7.41
CA GLY A 304 20.45 4.10 7.01
C GLY A 304 20.05 3.88 5.54
N ILE A 305 20.14 4.92 4.69
CA ILE A 305 19.78 4.87 3.27
C ILE A 305 20.91 4.27 2.44
N LEU A 306 22.16 4.50 2.83
CA LEU A 306 23.36 3.93 2.22
C LEU A 306 24.11 3.10 3.24
N LEU A 307 24.47 1.89 2.86
CA LEU A 307 25.41 1.03 3.58
C LEU A 307 26.69 0.92 2.77
N ARG A 308 27.84 0.88 3.43
CA ARG A 308 29.11 0.64 2.78
C ARG A 308 29.58 -0.77 3.07
N GLU A 309 29.85 -1.53 2.04
CA GLU A 309 30.47 -2.85 2.16
C GLU A 309 31.94 -2.77 1.75
N GLY A 310 32.82 -3.35 2.55
CA GLY A 310 34.25 -3.41 2.28
C GLY A 310 35.11 -2.37 3.02
N SER A 311 36.42 -2.39 2.73
CA SER A 311 37.41 -1.52 3.39
C SER A 311 37.38 -0.09 2.84
N ASP A 312 37.93 0.89 3.62
CA ASP A 312 37.97 2.32 3.24
C ASP A 312 38.69 2.60 1.92
N LYS A 313 39.54 1.68 1.46
CA LYS A 313 40.30 1.83 0.21
C LYS A 313 39.74 1.07 -0.99
N LYS A 314 38.83 0.09 -0.76
CA LYS A 314 38.29 -0.80 -1.81
C LYS A 314 36.80 -1.15 -1.60
N GLY A 315 36.07 -0.44 -0.77
CA GLY A 315 34.64 -0.70 -0.54
C GLY A 315 33.76 0.02 -1.54
N SER A 316 32.65 -0.62 -1.95
CA SER A 316 31.56 -0.08 -2.78
C SER A 316 30.40 0.47 -1.94
#